data_d755593a76c07ca7e8e4cf0cfadcdba8
#
_entry.id   d755593a76c07ca7e8e4cf0cfadcdba8
#
_cell.length_a   1.000
_cell.length_b   1.000
_cell.length_c   1.000
_cell.angle_alpha   90.00
_cell.angle_beta   90.00
_cell.angle_gamma   90.00
#
_symmetry.space_group_name_H-M   'P 1'
#
loop_
_entity.id
_entity.type
_entity.pdbx_description
1 polymer ?
#
loop_
_entity_poly.entity_id
_entity_poly.type
_entity_poly.pdbx_seq_one_letter_code
_entity_poly.pdbx_strand_id
1 'polypeptide(L)'
;MPVSLGGKKTTTKVVYENALFIRFLIELGDITDSNEDELLITETLNAVGTDKLLQNEERLIADFNLAVNKALNHHLIFTVVSTDFNSPETMQLMKMVTSYYHPQKLMKLETPGHYPDLGKPSLFVCNQNLCSNPLQLNASLEKQITAFIMKQSSSNKD
;
A
#
# COMPACT_ATOMS: atom_id res chain seq x y z
N MET A 1 -19.89 36.93 -38.41
CA MET A 1 -18.70 36.12 -38.61
C MET A 1 -18.35 35.36 -37.33
N PRO A 2 -18.36 34.06 -37.30
CA PRO A 2 -18.00 33.34 -36.10
C PRO A 2 -16.47 33.36 -35.91
N VAL A 3 -16.05 33.86 -34.74
CA VAL A 3 -14.64 33.84 -34.33
C VAL A 3 -14.28 32.38 -33.97
N SER A 4 -13.43 31.78 -34.81
CA SER A 4 -12.86 30.45 -34.54
C SER A 4 -11.87 30.59 -33.38
N LEU A 5 -12.28 30.19 -32.20
CA LEU A 5 -11.41 29.96 -31.05
C LEU A 5 -10.69 28.61 -31.23
N GLY A 6 -9.78 28.57 -32.20
CA GLY A 6 -8.86 27.45 -32.41
C GLY A 6 -7.73 27.43 -31.39
N GLY A 7 -8.05 27.47 -30.13
CA GLY A 7 -7.11 27.16 -29.06
C GLY A 7 -6.87 25.64 -29.04
N LYS A 8 -5.69 25.18 -29.45
CA LYS A 8 -5.22 23.83 -29.09
C LYS A 8 -5.36 23.71 -27.57
N LYS A 9 -6.33 22.95 -27.11
CA LYS A 9 -6.40 22.52 -25.72
C LYS A 9 -5.18 21.63 -25.49
N THR A 10 -4.07 22.23 -25.09
CA THR A 10 -2.97 21.48 -24.50
C THR A 10 -3.47 20.99 -23.16
N THR A 11 -3.90 19.74 -23.09
CA THR A 11 -4.16 19.06 -21.81
C THR A 11 -2.83 19.03 -21.07
N THR A 12 -2.67 19.93 -20.12
CA THR A 12 -1.52 19.93 -19.22
C THR A 12 -1.67 18.69 -18.33
N LYS A 13 -0.73 17.76 -18.43
CA LYS A 13 -0.68 16.63 -17.51
C LYS A 13 -0.14 17.14 -16.19
N VAL A 14 -0.97 17.15 -15.16
CA VAL A 14 -0.59 17.58 -13.82
C VAL A 14 0.06 16.39 -13.12
N VAL A 15 1.37 16.42 -12.95
CA VAL A 15 2.16 15.32 -12.36
C VAL A 15 1.69 15.02 -10.94
N TYR A 16 1.50 16.05 -10.13
CA TYR A 16 1.05 15.91 -8.74
C TYR A 16 -0.30 15.18 -8.61
N GLU A 17 -1.32 15.62 -9.35
CA GLU A 17 -2.66 15.00 -9.28
C GLU A 17 -2.62 13.54 -9.74
N ASN A 18 -1.87 13.23 -10.79
CA ASN A 18 -1.70 11.85 -11.25
C ASN A 18 -0.91 11.01 -10.24
N ALA A 19 0.09 11.56 -9.58
CA ALA A 19 0.83 10.87 -8.52
C ALA A 19 -0.08 10.51 -7.33
N LEU A 20 -0.95 11.42 -6.90
CA LEU A 20 -1.95 11.14 -5.86
C LEU A 20 -2.95 10.07 -6.32
N PHE A 21 -3.42 10.15 -7.55
CA PHE A 21 -4.37 9.18 -8.11
C PHE A 21 -3.75 7.77 -8.19
N ILE A 22 -2.51 7.65 -8.65
CA ILE A 22 -1.78 6.39 -8.68
C ILE A 22 -1.68 5.79 -7.27
N ARG A 23 -1.29 6.59 -6.28
CA ARG A 23 -1.20 6.13 -4.88
C ARG A 23 -2.55 5.65 -4.36
N PHE A 24 -3.62 6.35 -4.69
CA PHE A 24 -4.98 5.95 -4.35
C PHE A 24 -5.37 4.60 -5.00
N LEU A 25 -5.09 4.42 -6.29
CA LEU A 25 -5.40 3.16 -6.99
C LEU A 25 -4.64 1.97 -6.40
N ILE A 26 -3.36 2.15 -6.07
CA ILE A 26 -2.57 1.12 -5.41
C ILE A 26 -3.18 0.73 -4.05
N GLU A 27 -3.54 1.71 -3.22
CA GLU A 27 -4.18 1.44 -1.92
C GLU A 27 -5.56 0.78 -2.08
N LEU A 28 -6.33 1.20 -3.07
CA LEU A 28 -7.62 0.59 -3.36
C LEU A 28 -7.46 -0.88 -3.77
N GLY A 29 -6.54 -1.17 -4.68
CA GLY A 29 -6.22 -2.55 -5.09
C GLY A 29 -5.82 -3.43 -3.92
N ASP A 30 -4.95 -2.93 -3.02
CA ASP A 30 -4.52 -3.66 -1.84
C ASP A 30 -5.68 -3.93 -0.84
N ILE A 31 -6.63 -2.99 -0.72
CA ILE A 31 -7.81 -3.15 0.16
C ILE A 31 -8.79 -4.16 -0.44
N THR A 32 -9.00 -4.09 -1.75
CA THR A 32 -10.00 -4.91 -2.46
C THR A 32 -9.45 -6.25 -2.97
N ASP A 33 -8.15 -6.49 -2.81
CA ASP A 33 -7.42 -7.63 -3.40
C ASP A 33 -7.61 -7.71 -4.93
N SER A 34 -7.63 -6.54 -5.61
CA SER A 34 -7.84 -6.41 -7.05
C SER A 34 -6.59 -5.84 -7.73
N ASN A 35 -6.24 -6.41 -8.88
CA ASN A 35 -5.16 -5.94 -9.75
C ASN A 35 -5.69 -5.28 -11.04
N GLU A 36 -6.99 -4.95 -11.10
CA GLU A 36 -7.63 -4.41 -12.30
C GLU A 36 -7.01 -3.08 -12.76
N ASP A 37 -6.50 -2.29 -11.83
CA ASP A 37 -5.92 -0.97 -12.10
C ASP A 37 -4.41 -0.98 -12.41
N GLU A 38 -3.73 -2.14 -12.40
CA GLU A 38 -2.27 -2.23 -12.55
C GLU A 38 -1.79 -1.66 -13.90
N LEU A 39 -2.52 -1.94 -14.97
CA LEU A 39 -2.22 -1.38 -16.29
C LEU A 39 -2.38 0.14 -16.30
N LEU A 40 -3.47 0.65 -15.73
CA LEU A 40 -3.74 2.09 -15.65
C LEU A 40 -2.67 2.81 -14.82
N ILE A 41 -2.25 2.22 -13.69
CA ILE A 41 -1.14 2.73 -12.86
C ILE A 41 0.13 2.85 -13.69
N THR A 42 0.51 1.77 -14.39
CA THR A 42 1.73 1.73 -15.20
C THR A 42 1.70 2.73 -16.35
N GLU A 43 0.60 2.80 -17.09
CA GLU A 43 0.42 3.75 -18.19
C GLU A 43 0.45 5.20 -17.70
N THR A 44 -0.18 5.47 -16.55
CA THR A 44 -0.19 6.82 -15.97
C THR A 44 1.20 7.22 -15.50
N LEU A 45 1.96 6.34 -14.81
CA LEU A 45 3.34 6.60 -14.42
C LEU A 45 4.22 6.94 -15.63
N ASN A 46 4.12 6.15 -16.70
CA ASN A 46 4.88 6.38 -17.93
C ASN A 46 4.48 7.68 -18.61
N ALA A 47 3.20 8.04 -18.58
CA ALA A 47 2.69 9.25 -19.23
C ALA A 47 3.12 10.54 -18.53
N VAL A 48 3.28 10.54 -17.20
CA VAL A 48 3.69 11.72 -16.42
C VAL A 48 5.15 11.69 -16.02
N GLY A 49 5.81 10.54 -16.04
CA GLY A 49 7.22 10.34 -15.68
C GLY A 49 8.23 10.75 -16.73
N THR A 50 7.89 11.69 -17.63
CA THR A 50 8.81 12.17 -18.66
C THR A 50 9.71 13.28 -18.11
N ASP A 51 10.99 13.30 -18.51
CA ASP A 51 11.96 14.31 -18.07
C ASP A 51 11.44 15.75 -18.24
N LYS A 52 10.77 16.01 -19.36
CA LYS A 52 10.20 17.34 -19.64
C LYS A 52 9.14 17.77 -18.63
N LEU A 53 8.30 16.85 -18.15
CA LEU A 53 7.27 17.16 -17.15
C LEU A 53 7.90 17.28 -15.77
N LEU A 54 8.77 16.35 -15.41
CA LEU A 54 9.37 16.30 -14.07
C LEU A 54 10.30 17.49 -13.79
N GLN A 55 11.03 18.00 -14.79
CA GLN A 55 11.88 19.17 -14.65
C GLN A 55 11.13 20.45 -14.27
N ASN A 56 9.82 20.52 -14.55
CA ASN A 56 9.00 21.70 -14.25
C ASN A 56 8.29 21.59 -12.88
N GLU A 57 8.35 20.43 -12.22
CA GLU A 57 7.56 20.18 -11.00
C GLU A 57 8.28 20.56 -9.70
N GLU A 58 9.58 20.90 -9.77
CA GLU A 58 10.39 21.30 -8.60
C GLU A 58 10.17 20.36 -7.38
N ARG A 59 9.66 20.93 -6.28
CA ARG A 59 9.38 20.16 -5.04
C ARG A 59 8.25 19.14 -5.16
N LEU A 60 7.33 19.30 -6.11
CA LEU A 60 6.21 18.37 -6.31
C LEU A 60 6.67 17.03 -6.92
N ILE A 61 7.91 16.95 -7.40
CA ILE A 61 8.53 15.70 -7.85
C ILE A 61 8.59 14.65 -6.70
N ALA A 62 8.56 15.09 -5.45
CA ALA A 62 8.55 14.19 -4.30
C ALA A 62 7.32 13.29 -4.27
N ASP A 63 6.14 13.82 -4.63
CA ASP A 63 4.89 13.03 -4.68
C ASP A 63 4.93 12.00 -5.81
N PHE A 64 5.53 12.36 -6.96
CA PHE A 64 5.76 11.42 -8.04
C PHE A 64 6.71 10.29 -7.61
N ASN A 65 7.82 10.62 -6.95
CA ASN A 65 8.76 9.62 -6.44
C ASN A 65 8.12 8.71 -5.39
N LEU A 66 7.22 9.24 -4.56
CA LEU A 66 6.43 8.43 -3.62
C LEU A 66 5.48 7.49 -4.34
N ALA A 67 4.84 7.92 -5.44
CA ALA A 67 3.98 7.07 -6.25
C ALA A 67 4.78 5.95 -6.93
N VAL A 68 5.94 6.28 -7.52
CA VAL A 68 6.86 5.29 -8.10
C VAL A 68 7.34 4.30 -7.03
N ASN A 69 7.79 4.80 -5.88
CA ASN A 69 8.22 3.94 -4.78
C ASN A 69 7.11 2.98 -4.34
N LYS A 70 5.89 3.48 -4.26
CA LYS A 70 4.73 2.68 -3.86
C LYS A 70 4.36 1.62 -4.90
N ALA A 71 4.49 1.93 -6.20
CA ALA A 71 4.25 1.00 -7.29
C ALA A 71 5.33 -0.09 -7.41
N LEU A 72 6.58 0.24 -7.07
CA LEU A 72 7.71 -0.70 -7.17
C LEU A 72 7.93 -1.50 -5.88
N ASN A 73 7.55 -0.96 -4.73
CA ASN A 73 7.75 -1.58 -3.43
C ASN A 73 6.39 -1.91 -2.82
N HIS A 74 6.12 -3.19 -2.74
CA HIS A 74 4.84 -3.69 -2.30
C HIS A 74 4.52 -3.35 -0.85
N HIS A 75 3.22 -3.16 -0.57
CA HIS A 75 2.75 -2.93 0.78
C HIS A 75 2.99 -4.14 1.67
N LEU A 76 3.18 -3.84 2.96
CA LEU A 76 3.06 -4.82 4.02
C LEU A 76 1.62 -4.78 4.53
N ILE A 77 0.89 -5.86 4.30
CA ILE A 77 -0.49 -6.02 4.72
C ILE A 77 -0.48 -6.71 6.08
N PHE A 78 -1.04 -6.02 7.07
CA PHE A 78 -1.19 -6.50 8.44
C PHE A 78 -2.64 -6.89 8.63
N THR A 79 -2.96 -8.19 8.48
CA THR A 79 -4.32 -8.69 8.64
C THR A 79 -4.52 -9.24 10.04
N VAL A 80 -5.39 -8.59 10.80
CA VAL A 80 -5.86 -9.13 12.08
C VAL A 80 -7.09 -10.00 11.81
N VAL A 81 -6.99 -11.27 12.17
CA VAL A 81 -8.06 -12.26 11.98
C VAL A 81 -8.69 -12.59 13.33
N SER A 82 -10.00 -12.41 13.43
CA SER A 82 -10.76 -12.68 14.67
C SER A 82 -12.21 -13.01 14.34
N THR A 83 -12.82 -13.87 15.17
CA THR A 83 -14.26 -14.16 15.14
C THR A 83 -15.09 -13.12 15.87
N ASP A 84 -14.48 -12.36 16.80
CA ASP A 84 -15.12 -11.27 17.55
C ASP A 84 -14.24 -10.03 17.54
N PHE A 85 -14.64 -9.04 16.75
CA PHE A 85 -13.91 -7.77 16.58
C PHE A 85 -13.98 -6.87 17.83
N ASN A 86 -14.97 -7.09 18.70
CA ASN A 86 -15.16 -6.31 19.91
C ASN A 86 -14.52 -6.96 21.15
N SER A 87 -13.94 -8.14 21.02
CA SER A 87 -13.27 -8.78 22.14
C SER A 87 -12.08 -7.93 22.64
N PRO A 88 -11.82 -7.90 23.96
CA PRO A 88 -10.69 -7.15 24.53
C PRO A 88 -9.34 -7.56 23.90
N GLU A 89 -9.18 -8.84 23.57
CA GLU A 89 -7.97 -9.38 22.97
C GLU A 89 -7.77 -8.86 21.53
N THR A 90 -8.84 -8.84 20.73
CA THR A 90 -8.81 -8.26 19.37
C THR A 90 -8.48 -6.77 19.42
N MET A 91 -9.14 -6.03 20.30
CA MET A 91 -8.91 -4.60 20.46
C MET A 91 -7.48 -4.29 20.91
N GLN A 92 -6.91 -5.10 21.80
CA GLN A 92 -5.54 -4.93 22.24
C GLN A 92 -4.54 -5.26 21.12
N LEU A 93 -4.78 -6.33 20.35
CA LEU A 93 -3.98 -6.67 19.18
C LEU A 93 -4.02 -5.56 18.12
N MET A 94 -5.22 -5.08 17.80
CA MET A 94 -5.41 -3.96 16.87
C MET A 94 -4.67 -2.69 17.32
N LYS A 95 -4.77 -2.35 18.61
CA LYS A 95 -4.06 -1.19 19.18
C LYS A 95 -2.55 -1.34 19.00
N MET A 96 -1.98 -2.51 19.29
CA MET A 96 -0.56 -2.75 19.12
C MET A 96 -0.14 -2.69 17.67
N VAL A 97 -0.89 -3.33 16.76
CA VAL A 97 -0.60 -3.30 15.32
C VAL A 97 -0.73 -1.87 14.78
N THR A 98 -1.71 -1.10 15.22
CA THR A 98 -1.87 0.30 14.80
C THR A 98 -0.68 1.16 15.24
N SER A 99 -0.16 0.95 16.45
CA SER A 99 0.99 1.71 16.97
C SER A 99 2.33 1.32 16.31
N TYR A 100 2.43 0.13 15.74
CA TYR A 100 3.63 -0.28 15.02
C TYR A 100 3.80 0.55 13.74
N TYR A 101 4.85 1.37 13.67
CA TYR A 101 5.09 2.22 12.51
C TYR A 101 5.79 1.46 11.38
N HIS A 102 5.21 1.50 10.19
CA HIS A 102 5.85 1.12 8.93
C HIS A 102 5.29 1.97 7.79
N PRO A 103 6.15 2.59 6.94
CA PRO A 103 5.69 3.55 5.93
C PRO A 103 4.78 2.95 4.85
N GLN A 104 4.87 1.64 4.62
CA GLN A 104 4.08 0.92 3.62
C GLN A 104 3.06 -0.02 4.28
N LYS A 105 2.70 0.23 5.55
CA LYS A 105 1.72 -0.59 6.25
C LYS A 105 0.30 -0.32 5.75
N LEU A 106 -0.39 -1.38 5.36
CA LEU A 106 -1.83 -1.43 5.23
C LEU A 106 -2.40 -2.36 6.30
N MET A 107 -3.55 -2.00 6.87
CA MET A 107 -4.21 -2.83 7.89
C MET A 107 -5.53 -3.35 7.37
N LYS A 108 -5.76 -4.65 7.56
CA LYS A 108 -7.04 -5.31 7.34
C LYS A 108 -7.54 -5.97 8.61
N LEU A 109 -8.85 -6.05 8.77
CA LEU A 109 -9.52 -6.79 9.83
C LEU A 109 -10.49 -7.76 9.18
N GLU A 110 -10.29 -9.05 9.39
CA GLU A 110 -11.04 -10.09 8.70
C GLU A 110 -11.56 -11.14 9.68
N THR A 111 -12.68 -11.76 9.31
CA THR A 111 -13.12 -13.00 9.94
C THR A 111 -12.33 -14.18 9.38
N PRO A 112 -12.23 -15.31 10.13
CA PRO A 112 -11.67 -16.54 9.58
C PRO A 112 -12.35 -16.97 8.28
N GLY A 113 -11.57 -17.48 7.34
CA GLY A 113 -12.04 -17.91 6.02
C GLY A 113 -10.88 -17.98 5.05
N HIS A 114 -10.37 -16.83 4.64
CA HIS A 114 -9.11 -16.75 3.89
C HIS A 114 -7.91 -17.17 4.76
N TYR A 115 -7.91 -16.78 6.02
CA TYR A 115 -6.95 -17.21 7.02
C TYR A 115 -7.59 -18.26 7.97
N PRO A 116 -6.77 -19.17 8.54
CA PRO A 116 -7.27 -20.21 9.45
C PRO A 116 -7.84 -19.60 10.73
N ASP A 117 -8.90 -20.23 11.24
CA ASP A 117 -9.37 -19.97 12.60
C ASP A 117 -8.46 -20.67 13.63
N LEU A 118 -7.83 -19.88 14.48
CA LEU A 118 -6.92 -20.38 15.54
C LEU A 118 -7.58 -20.32 16.92
N GLY A 119 -8.87 -20.02 16.98
CA GLY A 119 -9.63 -19.91 18.23
C GLY A 119 -9.28 -18.67 19.07
N LYS A 120 -8.42 -17.79 18.57
CA LYS A 120 -8.02 -16.52 19.18
C LYS A 120 -7.50 -15.54 18.14
N PRO A 121 -7.58 -14.22 18.44
CA PRO A 121 -7.13 -13.20 17.52
C PRO A 121 -5.66 -13.40 17.12
N SER A 122 -5.39 -13.32 15.83
CA SER A 122 -4.05 -13.56 15.27
C SER A 122 -3.74 -12.53 14.20
N LEU A 123 -2.47 -12.12 14.13
CA LEU A 123 -1.95 -11.23 13.11
C LEU A 123 -1.21 -12.03 12.06
N PHE A 124 -1.50 -11.74 10.80
CA PHE A 124 -0.71 -12.16 9.65
C PHE A 124 -0.07 -10.92 9.02
N VAL A 125 1.22 -10.97 8.77
CA VAL A 125 1.96 -9.93 8.06
C VAL A 125 2.35 -10.50 6.71
N CYS A 126 1.81 -9.94 5.64
CA CYS A 126 2.02 -10.42 4.28
C CYS A 126 2.65 -9.35 3.41
N ASN A 127 3.48 -9.77 2.48
CA ASN A 127 3.77 -9.02 1.26
C ASN A 127 3.18 -9.78 0.07
N GLN A 128 3.44 -9.37 -1.16
CA GLN A 128 2.90 -10.05 -2.36
C GLN A 128 3.27 -11.54 -2.46
N ASN A 129 4.41 -11.97 -1.90
CA ASN A 129 4.96 -13.29 -2.14
C ASN A 129 4.87 -14.21 -0.94
N LEU A 130 4.79 -13.66 0.26
CA LEU A 130 4.93 -14.45 1.49
C LEU A 130 4.16 -13.81 2.64
N CYS A 131 3.51 -14.67 3.43
CA CYS A 131 2.93 -14.30 4.72
C CYS A 131 3.75 -14.85 5.89
N SER A 132 3.70 -14.15 7.01
CA SER A 132 4.25 -14.65 8.27
C SER A 132 3.48 -15.87 8.76
N ASN A 133 4.08 -16.67 9.63
CA ASN A 133 3.31 -17.53 10.51
C ASN A 133 2.36 -16.66 11.35
N PRO A 134 1.22 -17.22 11.83
CA PRO A 134 0.31 -16.46 12.67
C PRO A 134 1.02 -15.95 13.93
N LEU A 135 0.92 -14.65 14.15
CA LEU A 135 1.49 -13.96 15.28
C LEU A 135 0.37 -13.65 16.28
N GLN A 136 0.60 -13.94 17.56
CA GLN A 136 -0.37 -13.71 18.61
C GLN A 136 0.09 -12.59 19.54
N LEU A 137 -0.87 -12.00 20.24
CA LEU A 137 -0.59 -10.96 21.24
C LEU A 137 0.31 -11.51 22.35
N ASN A 138 1.54 -11.02 22.40
CA ASN A 138 2.52 -11.32 23.46
C ASN A 138 3.58 -10.22 23.54
N ALA A 139 4.41 -10.25 24.57
CA ALA A 139 5.46 -9.25 24.79
C ALA A 139 6.56 -9.20 23.70
N SER A 140 6.62 -10.20 22.82
CA SER A 140 7.62 -10.27 21.75
C SER A 140 7.04 -9.97 20.35
N LEU A 141 5.76 -9.62 20.25
CA LEU A 141 5.07 -9.44 18.96
C LEU A 141 5.79 -8.43 18.04
N GLU A 142 6.18 -7.27 18.55
CA GLU A 142 6.91 -6.26 17.76
C GLU A 142 8.25 -6.80 17.23
N LYS A 143 8.96 -7.58 18.04
CA LYS A 143 10.22 -8.22 17.62
C LYS A 143 9.98 -9.26 16.53
N GLN A 144 8.88 -10.02 16.62
CA GLN A 144 8.52 -11.01 15.61
C GLN A 144 8.14 -10.34 14.28
N ILE A 145 7.37 -9.25 14.32
CA ILE A 145 7.04 -8.43 13.15
C ILE A 145 8.33 -7.91 12.50
N THR A 146 9.19 -7.28 13.30
CA THR A 146 10.45 -6.71 12.82
C THR A 146 11.37 -7.77 12.20
N ALA A 147 11.49 -8.93 12.84
CA ALA A 147 12.30 -10.04 12.33
C ALA A 147 11.78 -10.57 10.99
N PHE A 148 10.45 -10.67 10.84
CA PHE A 148 9.84 -11.07 9.58
C PHE A 148 10.16 -10.07 8.45
N ILE A 149 9.98 -8.76 8.70
CA ILE A 149 10.25 -7.70 7.72
C ILE A 149 11.73 -7.67 7.32
N MET A 150 12.65 -7.77 8.28
CA MET A 150 14.08 -7.76 8.01
C MET A 150 14.53 -8.97 7.18
N LYS A 151 13.97 -10.14 7.44
CA LYS A 151 14.28 -11.36 6.67
C LYS A 151 13.91 -11.21 5.20
N GLN A 152 12.81 -10.52 4.90
CA GLN A 152 12.39 -10.28 3.53
C GLN A 152 13.29 -9.30 2.78
N SER A 153 13.73 -8.24 3.47
CA SER A 153 14.64 -7.24 2.89
C SER A 153 15.99 -7.82 2.48
N SER A 154 16.40 -8.93 3.08
CA SER A 154 17.65 -9.63 2.73
C SER A 154 17.49 -10.61 1.55
N SER A 155 16.29 -11.15 1.33
CA SER A 155 16.01 -12.09 0.24
C SER A 155 15.82 -11.42 -1.13
N ASN A 156 15.59 -10.11 -1.17
CA ASN A 156 15.42 -9.33 -2.42
C ASN A 156 16.74 -8.75 -2.96
N LYS A 157 17.90 -9.15 -2.43
CA LYS A 157 19.22 -8.63 -2.84
C LYS A 157 20.02 -9.60 -3.70
N ASP A 158 19.49 -10.77 -3.97
CA ASP A 158 20.03 -11.77 -4.90
C ASP A 158 19.20 -11.75 -6.20
#